data_a258e262cdebb2d5bba44ac4ddd10a01
#
_entry.id   a258e262cdebb2d5bba44ac4ddd10a01
#
_cell.length_a   1.000
_cell.length_b   1.000
_cell.length_c   1.000
_cell.angle_alpha   90.00
_cell.angle_beta   90.00
_cell.angle_gamma   90.00
#
_symmetry.space_group_name_H-M   'P 1'
#
loop_
_entity.id
_entity.type
_entity.pdbx_description
1 polymer ?
#
loop_
_entity_poly.entity_id
_entity_poly.type
_entity_poly.pdbx_seq_one_letter_code
_entity_poly.pdbx_strand_id
1 'polypeptide(L)'
;MKLGIVGLPNVGKSTLFNAITNAGVAADNYAFCTIDPNVGVVSVPDKRLEWLRDQHTPKKFTPAVIEFVDIAGLVKGASKGEGLGNKFLSNIRGCDAIVHVVRCFEDPNVTHVEGSTDPLRDIEIINTELIMADLEMIDRRIDKAQKNAKGGDKRFNHEADVFTALRDYMNEGNLARTFECSDDDAAMIATSDLLTLRKTIYAANLGENEVNTPESSKHYMAVKKLAESEGSQVLPICAKLEADIAELDDPEEKAMFMEELGLQESGLDRLIQCSYSLLGLISFLTAGSDECRAWTIKNGTKAPQAAGKIHSDFERGFIRAEVIAFDDLKACGTLANAKAKGLLRSEGKEYVMKDGDVVNFLFNV
;
A
#
# COMPACT_ATOMS: atom_id res chain seq x y z
N MET A 1 -4.21 6.88 3.78
CA MET A 1 -4.02 6.12 2.53
C MET A 1 -4.49 4.72 2.75
N LYS A 2 -5.26 4.18 1.79
CA LYS A 2 -6.05 2.97 1.98
C LYS A 2 -5.67 1.91 0.98
N LEU A 3 -5.44 0.68 1.46
CA LEU A 3 -5.28 -0.50 0.61
C LEU A 3 -6.52 -1.38 0.75
N GLY A 4 -7.12 -1.75 -0.38
CA GLY A 4 -8.23 -2.69 -0.41
C GLY A 4 -7.71 -4.13 -0.42
N ILE A 5 -8.12 -4.94 0.54
CA ILE A 5 -7.84 -6.38 0.53
C ILE A 5 -8.94 -7.07 -0.26
N VAL A 6 -8.57 -7.71 -1.36
CA VAL A 6 -9.47 -8.46 -2.23
C VAL A 6 -9.04 -9.91 -2.34
N GLY A 7 -9.97 -10.78 -2.72
CA GLY A 7 -9.71 -12.20 -2.95
C GLY A 7 -11.02 -12.98 -3.03
N LEU A 8 -10.98 -14.16 -3.63
CA LEU A 8 -12.12 -15.06 -3.66
C LEU A 8 -12.47 -15.57 -2.24
N PRO A 9 -13.66 -16.14 -2.03
CA PRO A 9 -13.98 -16.81 -0.76
C PRO A 9 -12.98 -17.93 -0.44
N ASN A 10 -12.69 -18.11 0.85
CA ASN A 10 -11.84 -19.20 1.38
C ASN A 10 -10.36 -19.18 0.91
N VAL A 11 -9.83 -18.02 0.51
CA VAL A 11 -8.41 -17.83 0.18
C VAL A 11 -7.55 -17.39 1.37
N GLY A 12 -8.16 -17.19 2.57
CA GLY A 12 -7.49 -16.67 3.77
C GLY A 12 -7.59 -15.14 3.95
N LYS A 13 -8.42 -14.46 3.15
CA LYS A 13 -8.60 -13.00 3.20
C LYS A 13 -9.02 -12.50 4.58
N SER A 14 -10.07 -13.06 5.17
CA SER A 14 -10.56 -12.66 6.49
C SER A 14 -9.57 -13.00 7.61
N THR A 15 -8.86 -14.12 7.50
CA THR A 15 -7.79 -14.50 8.44
C THR A 15 -6.68 -13.47 8.42
N LEU A 16 -6.21 -13.08 7.24
CA LEU A 16 -5.20 -12.04 7.09
C LEU A 16 -5.68 -10.68 7.61
N PHE A 17 -6.92 -10.29 7.29
CA PHE A 17 -7.49 -9.03 7.78
C PHE A 17 -7.62 -9.00 9.29
N ASN A 18 -8.03 -10.11 9.93
CA ASN A 18 -8.08 -10.22 11.38
C ASN A 18 -6.68 -10.13 12.01
N ALA A 19 -5.66 -10.78 11.42
CA ALA A 19 -4.28 -10.62 11.86
C ALA A 19 -3.81 -9.15 11.79
N ILE A 20 -4.17 -8.44 10.71
CA ILE A 20 -3.91 -7.02 10.54
C ILE A 20 -4.59 -6.20 11.65
N THR A 21 -5.86 -6.47 11.93
CA THR A 21 -6.62 -5.71 12.94
C THR A 21 -6.17 -6.01 14.36
N ASN A 22 -5.77 -7.24 14.66
CA ASN A 22 -5.23 -7.63 15.97
C ASN A 22 -3.83 -7.02 16.20
N ALA A 23 -3.01 -6.90 15.16
CA ALA A 23 -1.73 -6.18 15.21
C ALA A 23 -1.91 -4.65 15.20
N GLY A 24 -3.13 -4.18 15.03
CA GLY A 24 -3.49 -2.77 14.87
C GLY A 24 -3.25 -1.92 16.10
N VAL A 25 -3.15 -0.62 15.88
CA VAL A 25 -3.02 0.37 16.97
C VAL A 25 -4.40 0.63 17.56
N ALA A 26 -4.51 0.63 18.91
CA ALA A 26 -5.72 1.03 19.58
C ALA A 26 -6.19 2.41 19.04
N ALA A 27 -7.47 2.51 18.68
CA ALA A 27 -8.06 3.70 18.05
C ALA A 27 -7.89 4.99 18.87
N ASP A 28 -7.66 4.86 20.19
CA ASP A 28 -7.44 5.96 21.13
C ASP A 28 -6.17 6.79 20.84
N ASN A 29 -5.22 6.24 20.07
CA ASN A 29 -3.99 6.94 19.73
C ASN A 29 -4.13 7.85 18.49
N TYR A 30 -5.23 7.77 17.75
CA TYR A 30 -5.47 8.54 16.52
C TYR A 30 -6.83 9.23 16.54
N ALA A 31 -6.84 10.51 16.85
CA ALA A 31 -8.03 11.35 17.10
C ALA A 31 -9.01 11.53 15.92
N PHE A 32 -8.77 10.88 14.76
CA PHE A 32 -9.59 11.02 13.55
C PHE A 32 -9.89 9.69 12.83
N CYS A 33 -9.62 8.54 13.45
CA CYS A 33 -10.02 7.27 12.88
C CYS A 33 -11.47 6.97 13.20
N THR A 34 -12.34 7.03 12.20
CA THR A 34 -13.70 6.49 12.29
C THR A 34 -13.57 4.97 12.42
N ILE A 35 -14.14 4.38 13.46
CA ILE A 35 -14.19 2.92 13.66
C ILE A 35 -15.20 2.36 12.64
N ASP A 36 -14.72 2.04 11.44
CA ASP A 36 -15.48 1.23 10.49
C ASP A 36 -15.04 -0.21 10.72
N PRO A 37 -15.93 -1.18 10.94
CA PRO A 37 -15.58 -2.58 11.21
C PRO A 37 -14.79 -3.24 10.08
N ASN A 38 -14.75 -2.64 8.90
CA ASN A 38 -14.01 -3.14 7.75
C ASN A 38 -12.69 -2.40 7.50
N VAL A 39 -12.23 -1.55 8.43
CA VAL A 39 -10.98 -0.80 8.30
C VAL A 39 -10.02 -1.15 9.44
N GLY A 40 -8.89 -1.74 9.09
CA GLY A 40 -7.76 -1.99 10.00
C GLY A 40 -6.70 -0.89 9.85
N VAL A 41 -6.33 -0.25 10.95
CA VAL A 41 -5.25 0.74 10.99
C VAL A 41 -4.05 0.12 11.68
N VAL A 42 -2.92 0.06 10.97
CA VAL A 42 -1.70 -0.56 11.49
C VAL A 42 -0.51 0.37 11.45
N SER A 43 0.37 0.22 12.42
CA SER A 43 1.66 0.91 12.45
C SER A 43 2.58 0.38 11.37
N VAL A 44 3.31 1.27 10.73
CA VAL A 44 4.40 0.90 9.83
C VAL A 44 5.63 0.61 10.69
N PRO A 45 6.16 -0.63 10.68
CA PRO A 45 7.37 -0.97 11.43
C PRO A 45 8.55 -0.12 10.96
N ASP A 46 9.20 0.59 11.89
CA ASP A 46 10.36 1.43 11.57
C ASP A 46 11.42 1.36 12.68
N LYS A 47 12.45 0.54 12.47
CA LYS A 47 13.58 0.36 13.39
C LYS A 47 14.33 1.67 13.68
N ARG A 48 14.23 2.66 12.79
CA ARG A 48 14.85 3.98 12.96
C ARG A 48 14.12 4.77 14.05
N LEU A 49 12.78 4.73 14.02
CA LEU A 49 11.96 5.40 15.02
C LEU A 49 12.10 4.71 16.39
N GLU A 50 12.21 3.39 16.44
CA GLU A 50 12.46 2.63 17.67
C GLU A 50 13.80 3.03 18.29
N TRP A 51 14.86 3.10 17.47
CA TRP A 51 16.16 3.57 17.96
C TRP A 51 16.08 5.00 18.53
N LEU A 52 15.35 5.92 17.89
CA LEU A 52 15.13 7.28 18.40
C LEU A 52 14.34 7.27 19.72
N ARG A 53 13.34 6.39 19.88
CA ARG A 53 12.62 6.20 21.14
C ARG A 53 13.59 5.83 22.26
N ASP A 54 14.46 4.86 22.01
CA ASP A 54 15.41 4.35 23.02
C ASP A 54 16.46 5.40 23.42
N GLN A 55 16.84 6.29 22.48
CA GLN A 55 17.77 7.40 22.75
C GLN A 55 17.12 8.56 23.51
N HIS A 56 15.85 8.87 23.25
CA HIS A 56 15.19 10.07 23.78
C HIS A 56 14.23 9.78 24.94
N THR A 57 13.85 8.50 25.15
CA THR A 57 12.85 8.10 26.16
C THR A 57 11.64 9.05 26.17
N PRO A 58 10.94 9.20 25.03
CA PRO A 58 9.90 10.22 24.86
C PRO A 58 8.64 9.88 25.67
N LYS A 59 7.87 10.91 26.04
CA LYS A 59 6.55 10.74 26.66
C LYS A 59 5.56 10.08 25.70
N LYS A 60 5.72 10.29 24.39
CA LYS A 60 4.85 9.78 23.35
C LYS A 60 5.66 9.20 22.19
N PHE A 61 5.21 8.03 21.72
CA PHE A 61 5.77 7.33 20.57
C PHE A 61 4.68 7.16 19.51
N THR A 62 4.91 7.73 18.32
CA THR A 62 3.88 7.77 17.27
C THR A 62 4.47 7.29 15.93
N PRO A 63 4.31 6.01 15.57
CA PRO A 63 4.72 5.49 14.28
C PRO A 63 3.85 6.04 13.15
N ALA A 64 4.32 5.92 11.90
CA ALA A 64 3.48 6.10 10.73
C ALA A 64 2.40 5.00 10.69
N VAL A 65 1.27 5.27 10.04
CA VAL A 65 0.19 4.30 9.91
C VAL A 65 -0.29 4.16 8.48
N ILE A 66 -0.84 2.99 8.18
CA ILE A 66 -1.50 2.66 6.93
C ILE A 66 -2.86 2.02 7.22
N GLU A 67 -3.84 2.24 6.34
CA GLU A 67 -5.19 1.69 6.48
C GLU A 67 -5.39 0.55 5.49
N PHE A 68 -5.87 -0.59 6.00
CA PHE A 68 -6.34 -1.70 5.20
C PHE A 68 -7.86 -1.77 5.27
N VAL A 69 -8.51 -1.99 4.14
CA VAL A 69 -9.97 -2.10 4.03
C VAL A 69 -10.32 -3.51 3.62
N ASP A 70 -11.09 -4.25 4.44
CA ASP A 70 -11.62 -5.54 4.02
C ASP A 70 -12.74 -5.31 3.00
N ILE A 71 -12.47 -5.70 1.78
CA ILE A 71 -13.46 -5.65 0.70
C ILE A 71 -14.11 -7.02 0.60
N ALA A 72 -15.42 -7.07 0.86
CA ALA A 72 -16.19 -8.31 0.82
C ALA A 72 -15.91 -9.07 -0.47
N GLY A 73 -15.74 -10.40 -0.34
CA GLY A 73 -15.31 -11.26 -1.45
C GLY A 73 -16.18 -11.09 -2.69
N LEU A 74 -15.52 -11.08 -3.83
CA LEU A 74 -16.18 -11.01 -5.14
C LEU A 74 -16.94 -12.32 -5.40
N VAL A 75 -18.18 -12.19 -5.81
CA VAL A 75 -18.95 -13.29 -6.40
C VAL A 75 -18.96 -13.06 -7.91
N LYS A 76 -18.67 -14.10 -8.69
CA LYS A 76 -18.68 -14.07 -10.15
C LYS A 76 -19.97 -13.42 -10.68
N GLY A 77 -19.83 -12.45 -11.60
CA GLY A 77 -20.96 -11.67 -12.11
C GLY A 77 -21.28 -10.39 -11.33
N ALA A 78 -20.38 -9.94 -10.48
CA ALA A 78 -20.54 -8.74 -9.67
C ALA A 78 -20.70 -7.46 -10.51
N SER A 79 -20.08 -7.39 -11.68
CA SER A 79 -20.20 -6.28 -12.63
C SER A 79 -21.58 -6.17 -13.28
N LYS A 80 -22.33 -7.28 -13.37
CA LYS A 80 -23.66 -7.35 -14.01
C LYS A 80 -24.84 -7.37 -13.03
N GLY A 81 -24.56 -7.42 -11.71
CA GLY A 81 -25.59 -7.60 -10.67
C GLY A 81 -25.92 -6.30 -9.93
N GLU A 82 -27.21 -6.15 -9.58
CA GLU A 82 -27.66 -5.12 -8.64
C GLU A 82 -27.19 -5.50 -7.21
N GLY A 83 -26.59 -4.55 -6.49
CA GLY A 83 -26.34 -4.63 -5.05
C GLY A 83 -24.89 -4.92 -4.64
N LEU A 84 -24.54 -6.17 -4.33
CA LEU A 84 -23.22 -6.51 -3.71
C LEU A 84 -22.02 -6.26 -4.63
N GLY A 85 -22.16 -6.49 -5.95
CA GLY A 85 -21.08 -6.23 -6.90
C GLY A 85 -20.74 -4.75 -7.04
N ASN A 86 -21.73 -3.89 -7.13
CA ASN A 86 -21.53 -2.44 -7.18
C ASN A 86 -20.87 -1.92 -5.90
N LYS A 87 -21.20 -2.49 -4.73
CA LYS A 87 -20.58 -2.15 -3.45
C LYS A 87 -19.11 -2.57 -3.42
N PHE A 88 -18.78 -3.76 -3.95
CA PHE A 88 -17.39 -4.23 -4.08
C PHE A 88 -16.56 -3.26 -4.93
N LEU A 89 -17.02 -2.93 -6.14
CA LEU A 89 -16.33 -2.00 -7.04
C LEU A 89 -16.20 -0.60 -6.45
N SER A 90 -17.23 -0.11 -5.73
CA SER A 90 -17.19 1.19 -5.04
C SER A 90 -16.15 1.20 -3.93
N ASN A 91 -16.02 0.11 -3.16
CA ASN A 91 -15.04 0.00 -2.10
C ASN A 91 -13.59 0.02 -2.67
N ILE A 92 -13.33 -0.68 -3.79
CA ILE A 92 -12.02 -0.64 -4.44
C ILE A 92 -11.71 0.79 -4.95
N ARG A 93 -12.69 1.51 -5.49
CA ARG A 93 -12.48 2.91 -5.93
C ARG A 93 -12.01 3.82 -4.81
N GLY A 94 -12.46 3.55 -3.58
CA GLY A 94 -12.02 4.28 -2.38
C GLY A 94 -10.61 3.96 -1.90
N CYS A 95 -9.90 3.01 -2.54
CA CYS A 95 -8.57 2.57 -2.17
C CYS A 95 -7.49 3.11 -3.11
N ASP A 96 -6.29 3.37 -2.58
CA ASP A 96 -5.15 3.86 -3.34
C ASP A 96 -4.39 2.72 -4.06
N ALA A 97 -4.44 1.50 -3.51
CA ALA A 97 -3.84 0.28 -4.07
C ALA A 97 -4.62 -0.98 -3.60
N ILE A 98 -4.27 -2.12 -4.16
CA ILE A 98 -4.93 -3.40 -3.92
C ILE A 98 -3.93 -4.40 -3.33
N VAL A 99 -4.34 -5.11 -2.29
CA VAL A 99 -3.72 -6.36 -1.81
C VAL A 99 -4.61 -7.50 -2.25
N HIS A 100 -4.17 -8.25 -3.24
CA HIS A 100 -4.90 -9.39 -3.78
C HIS A 100 -4.42 -10.66 -3.09
N VAL A 101 -5.23 -11.18 -2.16
CA VAL A 101 -4.96 -12.45 -1.47
C VAL A 101 -5.29 -13.60 -2.39
N VAL A 102 -4.28 -14.41 -2.69
CA VAL A 102 -4.36 -15.53 -3.63
C VAL A 102 -4.05 -16.83 -2.91
N ARG A 103 -4.93 -17.81 -3.00
CA ARG A 103 -4.72 -19.12 -2.40
C ARG A 103 -3.66 -19.90 -3.16
N CYS A 104 -2.56 -20.22 -2.49
CA CYS A 104 -1.47 -21.05 -3.01
C CYS A 104 -1.24 -22.32 -2.18
N PHE A 105 -2.06 -22.55 -1.14
CA PHE A 105 -2.00 -23.73 -0.27
C PHE A 105 -3.07 -24.76 -0.62
N GLU A 106 -2.76 -26.02 -0.32
CA GLU A 106 -3.71 -27.14 -0.42
C GLU A 106 -4.18 -27.53 0.99
N ASP A 107 -5.50 -27.53 1.23
CA ASP A 107 -6.07 -28.00 2.49
C ASP A 107 -7.42 -28.68 2.18
N PRO A 108 -7.56 -29.99 2.46
CA PRO A 108 -8.80 -30.73 2.20
C PRO A 108 -9.97 -30.29 3.08
N ASN A 109 -9.71 -29.61 4.19
CA ASN A 109 -10.74 -29.12 5.11
C ASN A 109 -11.27 -27.74 4.70
N VAL A 110 -10.60 -27.04 3.78
CA VAL A 110 -10.98 -25.73 3.28
C VAL A 110 -11.45 -25.84 1.85
N THR A 111 -12.78 -25.87 1.63
CA THR A 111 -13.37 -26.00 0.30
C THR A 111 -13.02 -24.78 -0.57
N HIS A 112 -12.52 -25.03 -1.79
CA HIS A 112 -12.33 -23.97 -2.79
C HIS A 112 -13.63 -23.75 -3.57
N VAL A 113 -14.00 -22.50 -3.84
CA VAL A 113 -15.25 -22.14 -4.55
C VAL A 113 -15.30 -22.69 -5.98
N GLU A 114 -14.15 -22.81 -6.64
CA GLU A 114 -14.00 -23.37 -7.99
C GLU A 114 -13.58 -24.86 -7.99
N GLY A 115 -13.62 -25.54 -6.83
CA GLY A 115 -13.38 -26.96 -6.67
C GLY A 115 -11.90 -27.40 -6.63
N SER A 116 -10.96 -26.58 -7.07
CA SER A 116 -9.52 -26.87 -7.06
C SER A 116 -8.72 -25.59 -6.84
N THR A 117 -7.50 -25.72 -6.29
CA THR A 117 -6.56 -24.59 -6.15
C THR A 117 -5.91 -24.30 -7.51
N ASP A 118 -6.20 -23.13 -8.05
CA ASP A 118 -5.59 -22.60 -9.26
C ASP A 118 -5.46 -21.06 -9.12
N PRO A 119 -4.30 -20.59 -8.66
CA PRO A 119 -4.10 -19.17 -8.36
C PRO A 119 -4.22 -18.27 -9.60
N LEU A 120 -3.85 -18.73 -10.79
CA LEU A 120 -3.94 -17.90 -12.00
C LEU A 120 -5.40 -17.70 -12.42
N ARG A 121 -6.20 -18.77 -12.40
CA ARG A 121 -7.65 -18.69 -12.63
C ARG A 121 -8.32 -17.75 -11.62
N ASP A 122 -7.96 -17.85 -10.34
CA ASP A 122 -8.54 -17.05 -9.28
C ASP A 122 -8.22 -15.55 -9.46
N ILE A 123 -7.02 -15.23 -9.88
CA ILE A 123 -6.61 -13.86 -10.24
C ILE A 123 -7.39 -13.38 -11.46
N GLU A 124 -7.52 -14.21 -12.51
CA GLU A 124 -8.25 -13.88 -13.74
C GLU A 124 -9.72 -13.58 -13.48
N ILE A 125 -10.38 -14.31 -12.58
CA ILE A 125 -11.78 -14.05 -12.19
C ILE A 125 -11.91 -12.62 -11.65
N ILE A 126 -11.06 -12.20 -10.74
CA ILE A 126 -11.11 -10.85 -10.16
C ILE A 126 -10.75 -9.80 -11.21
N ASN A 127 -9.69 -10.01 -11.98
CA ASN A 127 -9.27 -9.09 -13.02
C ASN A 127 -10.36 -8.87 -14.06
N THR A 128 -11.06 -9.93 -14.48
CA THR A 128 -12.18 -9.85 -15.44
C THR A 128 -13.28 -8.93 -14.93
N GLU A 129 -13.69 -9.04 -13.67
CA GLU A 129 -14.73 -8.18 -13.10
C GLU A 129 -14.29 -6.69 -13.03
N LEU A 130 -13.01 -6.45 -12.71
CA LEU A 130 -12.45 -5.09 -12.72
C LEU A 130 -12.41 -4.51 -14.15
N ILE A 131 -11.95 -5.31 -15.12
CA ILE A 131 -11.89 -4.94 -16.53
C ILE A 131 -13.30 -4.59 -17.03
N MET A 132 -14.31 -5.41 -16.76
CA MET A 132 -15.68 -5.15 -17.21
C MET A 132 -16.22 -3.83 -16.65
N ALA A 133 -15.94 -3.53 -15.37
CA ALA A 133 -16.35 -2.28 -14.76
C ALA A 133 -15.63 -1.06 -15.39
N ASP A 134 -14.37 -1.22 -15.75
CA ASP A 134 -13.58 -0.16 -16.39
C ASP A 134 -14.00 0.06 -17.83
N LEU A 135 -14.32 -1.00 -18.58
CA LEU A 135 -14.80 -0.88 -19.97
C LEU A 135 -16.06 -0.02 -20.05
N GLU A 136 -17.01 -0.16 -19.12
CA GLU A 136 -18.19 0.70 -19.08
C GLU A 136 -17.83 2.19 -18.85
N MET A 137 -16.77 2.47 -18.08
CA MET A 137 -16.31 3.85 -17.87
C MET A 137 -15.61 4.38 -19.11
N ILE A 138 -14.78 3.56 -19.75
CA ILE A 138 -14.07 3.91 -20.97
C ILE A 138 -15.05 4.22 -22.10
N ASP A 139 -16.06 3.41 -22.32
CA ASP A 139 -17.07 3.63 -23.35
C ASP A 139 -17.79 4.97 -23.15
N ARG A 140 -18.19 5.30 -21.92
CA ARG A 140 -18.80 6.60 -21.60
C ARG A 140 -17.82 7.77 -21.88
N ARG A 141 -16.52 7.56 -21.65
CA ARG A 141 -15.50 8.58 -21.90
C ARG A 141 -15.27 8.78 -23.40
N ILE A 142 -15.20 7.70 -24.18
CA ILE A 142 -15.13 7.75 -25.65
C ILE A 142 -16.33 8.50 -26.22
N ASP A 143 -17.55 8.15 -25.83
CA ASP A 143 -18.77 8.82 -26.27
C ASP A 143 -18.75 10.33 -25.98
N LYS A 144 -18.28 10.72 -24.80
CA LYS A 144 -18.15 12.12 -24.40
C LYS A 144 -17.11 12.85 -25.25
N ALA A 145 -15.93 12.24 -25.45
CA ALA A 145 -14.87 12.81 -26.27
C ALA A 145 -15.32 13.00 -27.72
N GLN A 146 -15.97 11.98 -28.31
CA GLN A 146 -16.50 12.07 -29.69
C GLN A 146 -17.58 13.13 -29.84
N LYS A 147 -18.47 13.33 -28.86
CA LYS A 147 -19.45 14.41 -28.84
C LYS A 147 -18.79 15.81 -28.85
N ASN A 148 -17.76 15.95 -28.01
CA ASN A 148 -17.01 17.21 -27.90
C ASN A 148 -16.15 17.48 -29.14
N ALA A 149 -15.63 16.44 -29.79
CA ALA A 149 -14.87 16.54 -31.04
C ALA A 149 -15.67 17.13 -32.21
N LYS A 150 -17.01 17.00 -32.21
CA LYS A 150 -17.88 17.64 -33.21
C LYS A 150 -17.77 19.17 -33.22
N GLY A 151 -17.28 19.79 -32.16
CA GLY A 151 -16.97 21.21 -32.04
C GLY A 151 -15.67 21.64 -32.74
N GLY A 152 -14.89 20.70 -33.35
CA GLY A 152 -13.67 20.98 -34.12
C GLY A 152 -12.38 20.98 -33.28
N ASP A 153 -12.42 20.70 -31.97
CA ASP A 153 -11.23 20.66 -31.15
C ASP A 153 -10.51 19.28 -31.29
N LYS A 154 -9.31 19.34 -31.88
CA LYS A 154 -8.48 18.13 -32.14
C LYS A 154 -8.07 17.36 -30.88
N ARG A 155 -8.06 18.00 -29.72
CA ARG A 155 -7.71 17.33 -28.44
C ARG A 155 -8.70 16.21 -28.10
N PHE A 156 -9.99 16.44 -28.37
CA PHE A 156 -11.02 15.43 -28.13
C PHE A 156 -10.96 14.24 -29.11
N ASN A 157 -10.48 14.45 -30.34
CA ASN A 157 -10.22 13.36 -31.27
C ASN A 157 -9.10 12.47 -30.73
N HIS A 158 -7.98 13.07 -30.31
CA HIS A 158 -6.87 12.32 -29.70
C HIS A 158 -7.30 11.56 -28.44
N GLU A 159 -8.07 12.19 -27.54
CA GLU A 159 -8.64 11.53 -26.37
C GLU A 159 -9.49 10.30 -26.76
N ALA A 160 -10.37 10.43 -27.75
CA ALA A 160 -11.20 9.34 -28.24
C ALA A 160 -10.35 8.18 -28.80
N ASP A 161 -9.30 8.51 -29.56
CA ASP A 161 -8.41 7.52 -30.18
C ASP A 161 -7.63 6.74 -29.10
N VAL A 162 -7.06 7.43 -28.09
CA VAL A 162 -6.33 6.82 -27.00
C VAL A 162 -7.22 5.88 -26.17
N PHE A 163 -8.43 6.35 -25.77
CA PHE A 163 -9.34 5.51 -24.99
C PHE A 163 -9.93 4.36 -25.83
N THR A 164 -10.06 4.51 -27.15
CA THR A 164 -10.45 3.40 -28.05
C THR A 164 -9.37 2.33 -28.07
N ALA A 165 -8.10 2.72 -28.24
CA ALA A 165 -6.98 1.78 -28.20
C ALA A 165 -6.87 1.07 -26.85
N LEU A 166 -7.03 1.79 -25.73
CA LEU A 166 -7.07 1.21 -24.39
C LEU A 166 -8.22 0.22 -24.22
N ARG A 167 -9.43 0.57 -24.69
CA ARG A 167 -10.60 -0.33 -24.67
C ARG A 167 -10.33 -1.62 -25.41
N ASP A 168 -9.79 -1.52 -26.63
CA ASP A 168 -9.52 -2.69 -27.46
C ASP A 168 -8.45 -3.60 -26.81
N TYR A 169 -7.41 -3.03 -26.22
CA TYR A 169 -6.41 -3.74 -25.44
C TYR A 169 -7.03 -4.46 -24.22
N MET A 170 -7.93 -3.80 -23.50
CA MET A 170 -8.60 -4.38 -22.32
C MET A 170 -9.64 -5.44 -22.70
N ASN A 171 -10.26 -5.36 -23.86
CA ASN A 171 -11.16 -6.40 -24.38
C ASN A 171 -10.46 -7.73 -24.65
N GLU A 172 -9.12 -7.72 -24.82
CA GLU A 172 -8.28 -8.93 -24.91
C GLU A 172 -7.97 -9.55 -23.52
N GLY A 173 -8.49 -8.97 -22.44
CA GLY A 173 -8.26 -9.42 -21.06
C GLY A 173 -7.07 -8.77 -20.36
N ASN A 174 -6.46 -7.76 -20.97
CA ASN A 174 -5.32 -7.04 -20.39
C ASN A 174 -5.76 -5.97 -19.41
N LEU A 175 -4.90 -5.65 -18.44
CA LEU A 175 -5.15 -4.63 -17.43
C LEU A 175 -4.69 -3.26 -17.92
N ALA A 176 -5.42 -2.19 -17.59
CA ALA A 176 -5.05 -0.83 -18.03
C ALA A 176 -3.63 -0.42 -17.61
N ARG A 177 -3.12 -0.91 -16.46
CA ARG A 177 -1.76 -0.60 -15.97
C ARG A 177 -0.64 -1.20 -16.83
N THR A 178 -0.95 -2.18 -17.69
CA THR A 178 0.02 -2.79 -18.61
C THR A 178 -0.07 -2.24 -20.03
N PHE A 179 -0.92 -1.23 -20.25
CA PHE A 179 -1.05 -0.58 -21.55
C PHE A 179 0.14 0.34 -21.83
N GLU A 180 0.88 0.09 -22.91
CA GLU A 180 2.02 0.90 -23.32
C GLU A 180 1.57 2.10 -24.15
N CYS A 181 1.90 3.31 -23.68
CA CYS A 181 1.56 4.56 -24.34
C CYS A 181 2.57 5.66 -23.98
N SER A 182 2.41 6.85 -24.55
CA SER A 182 3.24 8.02 -24.21
C SER A 182 2.95 8.52 -22.79
N ASP A 183 3.89 9.27 -22.19
CA ASP A 183 3.71 9.86 -20.85
C ASP A 183 2.49 10.79 -20.79
N ASP A 184 2.21 11.55 -21.87
CA ASP A 184 1.06 12.44 -21.97
C ASP A 184 -0.26 11.64 -22.00
N ASP A 185 -0.29 10.54 -22.74
CA ASP A 185 -1.46 9.65 -22.80
C ASP A 185 -1.66 8.91 -21.48
N ALA A 186 -0.58 8.45 -20.82
CA ALA A 186 -0.63 7.84 -19.51
C ALA A 186 -1.20 8.83 -18.47
N ALA A 187 -0.77 10.09 -18.49
CA ALA A 187 -1.32 11.15 -17.64
C ALA A 187 -2.81 11.39 -17.91
N MET A 188 -3.23 11.35 -19.20
CA MET A 188 -4.65 11.46 -19.59
C MET A 188 -5.46 10.26 -19.07
N ILE A 189 -4.98 9.04 -19.26
CA ILE A 189 -5.63 7.80 -18.78
C ILE A 189 -5.75 7.82 -17.26
N ALA A 190 -4.73 8.25 -16.54
CA ALA A 190 -4.74 8.35 -15.07
C ALA A 190 -5.87 9.23 -14.51
N THR A 191 -6.42 10.19 -15.32
CA THR A 191 -7.57 11.01 -14.92
C THR A 191 -8.90 10.24 -14.90
N SER A 192 -8.95 9.02 -15.40
CA SER A 192 -10.19 8.24 -15.56
C SER A 192 -10.57 7.38 -14.37
N ASP A 193 -9.73 7.31 -13.33
CA ASP A 193 -9.96 6.53 -12.09
C ASP A 193 -10.33 5.07 -12.34
N LEU A 194 -9.65 4.43 -13.33
CA LEU A 194 -9.87 3.03 -13.63
C LEU A 194 -9.34 2.13 -12.48
N LEU A 195 -10.08 1.08 -12.20
CA LEU A 195 -9.74 0.10 -11.16
C LEU A 195 -8.49 -0.71 -11.54
N THR A 196 -8.35 -1.06 -12.80
CA THR A 196 -7.22 -1.83 -13.33
C THR A 196 -5.93 -1.02 -13.49
N LEU A 197 -5.96 0.30 -13.23
CA LEU A 197 -4.76 1.14 -13.06
C LEU A 197 -4.19 1.04 -11.63
N ARG A 198 -4.97 0.55 -10.65
CA ARG A 198 -4.51 0.45 -9.27
C ARG A 198 -3.29 -0.46 -9.17
N LYS A 199 -2.26 0.01 -8.47
CA LYS A 199 -1.10 -0.82 -8.14
C LYS A 199 -1.54 -1.99 -7.28
N THR A 200 -0.97 -3.16 -7.52
CA THR A 200 -1.40 -4.41 -6.86
C THR A 200 -0.20 -5.11 -6.23
N ILE A 201 -0.41 -5.65 -5.03
CA ILE A 201 0.44 -6.64 -4.38
C ILE A 201 -0.33 -7.95 -4.37
N TYR A 202 0.26 -9.00 -4.93
CA TYR A 202 -0.26 -10.35 -4.77
C TYR A 202 0.25 -10.94 -3.46
N ALA A 203 -0.64 -11.10 -2.48
CA ALA A 203 -0.36 -11.80 -1.23
C ALA A 203 -0.62 -13.30 -1.48
N ALA A 204 0.44 -14.02 -1.86
CA ALA A 204 0.38 -15.46 -2.12
C ALA A 204 0.30 -16.21 -0.79
N ASN A 205 -0.91 -16.66 -0.44
CA ASN A 205 -1.16 -17.36 0.82
C ASN A 205 -0.77 -18.84 0.70
N LEU A 206 0.34 -19.18 1.33
CA LEU A 206 1.00 -20.49 1.35
C LEU A 206 0.64 -21.28 2.61
N GLY A 207 0.92 -22.57 2.60
CA GLY A 207 0.90 -23.41 3.79
C GLY A 207 2.09 -23.11 4.71
N GLU A 208 1.96 -23.48 5.99
CA GLU A 208 2.99 -23.26 7.03
C GLU A 208 4.35 -23.82 6.64
N ASN A 209 4.38 -24.98 5.97
CA ASN A 209 5.60 -25.66 5.56
C ASN A 209 6.26 -25.06 4.29
N GLU A 210 5.55 -24.22 3.55
CA GLU A 210 6.00 -23.68 2.27
C GLU A 210 6.43 -22.21 2.36
N VAL A 211 5.98 -21.49 3.39
CA VAL A 211 6.21 -20.02 3.49
C VAL A 211 7.69 -19.65 3.59
N ASN A 212 8.52 -20.53 4.17
CA ASN A 212 9.97 -20.33 4.28
C ASN A 212 10.75 -20.72 3.02
N THR A 213 10.14 -21.50 2.15
CA THR A 213 10.73 -21.95 0.87
C THR A 213 9.73 -21.76 -0.26
N PRO A 214 9.24 -20.54 -0.51
CA PRO A 214 8.12 -20.29 -1.41
C PRO A 214 8.40 -20.72 -2.86
N GLU A 215 9.66 -20.70 -3.27
CA GLU A 215 10.09 -21.15 -4.61
C GLU A 215 9.88 -22.65 -4.84
N SER A 216 9.67 -23.45 -3.79
CA SER A 216 9.31 -24.86 -3.91
C SER A 216 7.85 -25.07 -4.31
N SER A 217 7.00 -24.07 -4.08
CA SER A 217 5.58 -24.12 -4.43
C SER A 217 5.35 -23.74 -5.90
N LYS A 218 4.80 -24.67 -6.67
CA LYS A 218 4.41 -24.43 -8.06
C LYS A 218 3.37 -23.30 -8.19
N HIS A 219 2.48 -23.17 -7.22
CA HIS A 219 1.44 -22.16 -7.20
C HIS A 219 2.03 -20.77 -6.97
N TYR A 220 2.95 -20.64 -6.01
CA TYR A 220 3.67 -19.40 -5.79
C TYR A 220 4.48 -18.97 -7.02
N MET A 221 5.22 -19.90 -7.63
CA MET A 221 6.02 -19.61 -8.83
C MET A 221 5.17 -19.15 -10.00
N ALA A 222 3.96 -19.69 -10.16
CA ALA A 222 3.02 -19.24 -11.18
C ALA A 222 2.58 -17.79 -10.94
N VAL A 223 2.20 -17.44 -9.70
CA VAL A 223 1.82 -16.07 -9.32
C VAL A 223 3.01 -15.12 -9.47
N LYS A 224 4.21 -15.54 -9.07
CA LYS A 224 5.44 -14.73 -9.21
C LYS A 224 5.72 -14.35 -10.66
N LYS A 225 5.63 -15.34 -11.57
CA LYS A 225 5.82 -15.09 -13.01
C LYS A 225 4.77 -14.12 -13.57
N LEU A 226 3.51 -14.24 -13.17
CA LEU A 226 2.44 -13.32 -13.56
C LEU A 226 2.73 -11.91 -13.03
N ALA A 227 3.06 -11.78 -11.74
CA ALA A 227 3.36 -10.51 -11.13
C ALA A 227 4.53 -9.78 -11.82
N GLU A 228 5.59 -10.51 -12.15
CA GLU A 228 6.74 -9.99 -12.90
C GLU A 228 6.33 -9.46 -14.29
N SER A 229 5.45 -10.19 -15.00
CA SER A 229 4.97 -9.76 -16.33
C SER A 229 4.10 -8.51 -16.29
N GLU A 230 3.44 -8.24 -15.16
CA GLU A 230 2.60 -7.07 -14.95
C GLU A 230 3.32 -5.90 -14.27
N GLY A 231 4.59 -6.06 -13.88
CA GLY A 231 5.30 -5.10 -13.04
C GLY A 231 4.72 -4.95 -11.63
N SER A 232 3.99 -5.98 -11.16
CA SER A 232 3.38 -6.06 -9.84
C SER A 232 4.31 -6.77 -8.85
N GLN A 233 4.05 -6.60 -7.55
CA GLN A 233 4.80 -7.29 -6.49
C GLN A 233 4.07 -8.55 -6.03
N VAL A 234 4.82 -9.56 -5.61
CA VAL A 234 4.30 -10.75 -4.96
C VAL A 234 4.98 -10.97 -3.62
N LEU A 235 4.20 -11.27 -2.59
CA LEU A 235 4.68 -11.59 -1.25
C LEU A 235 4.20 -12.98 -0.83
N PRO A 236 5.10 -13.88 -0.45
CA PRO A 236 4.71 -15.13 0.20
C PRO A 236 4.31 -14.81 1.64
N ILE A 237 3.10 -15.20 2.02
CA ILE A 237 2.57 -15.10 3.38
C ILE A 237 1.89 -16.41 3.77
N CYS A 238 1.75 -16.64 5.06
CA CYS A 238 0.88 -17.68 5.60
C CYS A 238 -0.12 -17.01 6.55
N ALA A 239 -1.34 -16.77 6.08
CA ALA A 239 -2.34 -16.05 6.86
C ALA A 239 -2.66 -16.71 8.21
N LYS A 240 -2.50 -18.04 8.33
CA LYS A 240 -2.67 -18.76 9.57
C LYS A 240 -1.56 -18.42 10.57
N LEU A 241 -0.30 -18.52 10.15
CA LEU A 241 0.84 -18.13 11.01
C LEU A 241 0.78 -16.67 11.42
N GLU A 242 0.36 -15.77 10.52
CA GLU A 242 0.19 -14.36 10.87
C GLU A 242 -0.90 -14.13 11.92
N ALA A 243 -1.98 -14.92 11.89
CA ALA A 243 -3.01 -14.89 12.92
C ALA A 243 -2.47 -15.40 14.26
N ASP A 244 -1.75 -16.51 14.26
CA ASP A 244 -1.15 -17.11 15.47
C ASP A 244 -0.12 -16.13 16.09
N ILE A 245 0.72 -15.48 15.26
CA ILE A 245 1.68 -14.46 15.71
C ILE A 245 0.97 -13.21 16.29
N ALA A 246 -0.16 -12.82 15.69
CA ALA A 246 -0.92 -11.64 16.13
C ALA A 246 -1.69 -11.87 17.46
N GLU A 247 -1.91 -13.12 17.86
CA GLU A 247 -2.52 -13.49 19.15
C GLU A 247 -1.53 -13.43 20.32
N LEU A 248 -0.22 -13.37 20.05
CA LEU A 248 0.81 -13.27 21.09
C LEU A 248 0.97 -11.82 21.55
N ASP A 249 0.64 -11.55 22.80
CA ASP A 249 0.75 -10.21 23.40
C ASP A 249 2.17 -9.89 23.89
N ASP A 250 2.91 -10.91 24.34
CA ASP A 250 4.27 -10.75 24.87
C ASP A 250 5.30 -10.67 23.73
N PRO A 251 6.07 -9.57 23.63
CA PRO A 251 7.10 -9.42 22.61
C PRO A 251 8.19 -10.50 22.65
N GLU A 252 8.53 -11.04 23.86
CA GLU A 252 9.54 -12.09 24.00
C GLU A 252 8.99 -13.43 23.48
N GLU A 253 7.75 -13.77 23.83
CA GLU A 253 7.07 -14.98 23.31
C GLU A 253 6.94 -14.90 21.79
N LYS A 254 6.55 -13.73 21.25
CA LYS A 254 6.46 -13.50 19.81
C LYS A 254 7.81 -13.69 19.11
N ALA A 255 8.89 -13.14 19.67
CA ALA A 255 10.23 -13.30 19.11
C ALA A 255 10.69 -14.77 19.13
N MET A 256 10.45 -15.50 20.22
CA MET A 256 10.77 -16.93 20.33
C MET A 256 9.99 -17.77 19.33
N PHE A 257 8.70 -17.50 19.18
CA PHE A 257 7.84 -18.22 18.21
C PHE A 257 8.30 -17.99 16.77
N MET A 258 8.65 -16.75 16.43
CA MET A 258 9.19 -16.41 15.10
C MET A 258 10.55 -17.09 14.86
N GLU A 259 11.43 -17.16 15.87
CA GLU A 259 12.72 -17.84 15.77
C GLU A 259 12.55 -19.36 15.57
N GLU A 260 11.60 -20.00 16.28
CA GLU A 260 11.26 -21.42 16.09
C GLU A 260 10.76 -21.70 14.68
N LEU A 261 9.99 -20.78 14.11
CA LEU A 261 9.52 -20.85 12.72
C LEU A 261 10.60 -20.48 11.68
N GLY A 262 11.78 -20.02 12.10
CA GLY A 262 12.84 -19.55 11.21
C GLY A 262 12.53 -18.24 10.49
N LEU A 263 11.60 -17.43 11.03
CA LEU A 263 11.17 -16.16 10.45
C LEU A 263 11.98 -15.01 11.07
N GLN A 264 12.65 -14.23 10.23
CA GLN A 264 13.35 -13.01 10.66
C GLN A 264 12.40 -11.80 10.83
N GLU A 265 11.29 -11.81 10.11
CA GLU A 265 10.26 -10.79 10.10
C GLU A 265 8.92 -11.43 9.74
N SER A 266 7.82 -10.94 10.30
CA SER A 266 6.49 -11.45 9.96
C SER A 266 6.11 -11.12 8.51
N GLY A 267 5.29 -11.97 7.90
CA GLY A 267 4.76 -11.70 6.57
C GLY A 267 3.88 -10.45 6.56
N LEU A 268 3.21 -10.17 7.69
CA LEU A 268 2.41 -8.97 7.89
C LEU A 268 3.28 -7.70 7.89
N ASP A 269 4.41 -7.69 8.61
CA ASP A 269 5.33 -6.54 8.61
C ASP A 269 5.88 -6.28 7.21
N ARG A 270 6.26 -7.34 6.49
CA ARG A 270 6.68 -7.23 5.08
C ARG A 270 5.57 -6.68 4.18
N LEU A 271 4.33 -7.12 4.38
CA LEU A 271 3.18 -6.62 3.62
C LEU A 271 2.94 -5.13 3.88
N ILE A 272 3.03 -4.69 5.14
CA ILE A 272 2.88 -3.29 5.53
C ILE A 272 3.97 -2.42 4.88
N GLN A 273 5.24 -2.81 4.98
CA GLN A 273 6.37 -2.10 4.39
C GLN A 273 6.28 -2.05 2.86
N CYS A 274 5.95 -3.19 2.23
CA CYS A 274 5.77 -3.29 0.79
C CYS A 274 4.62 -2.38 0.31
N SER A 275 3.50 -2.36 1.05
CA SER A 275 2.35 -1.51 0.79
C SER A 275 2.70 -0.02 0.88
N TYR A 276 3.48 0.35 1.89
CA TYR A 276 3.95 1.71 2.09
C TYR A 276 4.84 2.18 0.93
N SER A 277 5.80 1.34 0.52
CA SER A 277 6.66 1.58 -0.62
C SER A 277 5.89 1.65 -1.95
N LEU A 278 4.94 0.72 -2.17
CA LEU A 278 4.10 0.68 -3.38
C LEU A 278 3.34 1.99 -3.60
N LEU A 279 2.87 2.60 -2.52
CA LEU A 279 2.16 3.88 -2.54
C LEU A 279 3.11 5.08 -2.76
N GLY A 280 4.42 4.84 -2.87
CA GLY A 280 5.44 5.89 -2.99
C GLY A 280 5.53 6.77 -1.75
N LEU A 281 5.29 6.17 -0.58
CA LEU A 281 5.37 6.85 0.70
C LEU A 281 6.77 6.75 1.29
N ILE A 282 7.16 7.80 1.99
CA ILE A 282 8.37 7.86 2.80
C ILE A 282 8.04 8.47 4.15
N SER A 283 8.89 8.22 5.14
CA SER A 283 8.77 8.81 6.47
C SER A 283 9.93 9.74 6.75
N PHE A 284 9.65 10.97 7.17
CA PHE A 284 10.63 11.76 7.92
C PHE A 284 10.33 11.65 9.42
N LEU A 285 11.34 11.85 10.24
CA LEU A 285 11.29 11.61 11.67
C LEU A 285 11.51 12.90 12.45
N THR A 286 10.76 13.05 13.52
CA THR A 286 11.02 14.08 14.54
C THR A 286 11.29 13.37 15.87
N ALA A 287 12.28 13.83 16.61
CA ALA A 287 12.71 13.20 17.85
C ALA A 287 12.96 14.24 18.94
N GLY A 288 12.40 13.99 20.12
CA GLY A 288 12.55 14.82 21.30
C GLY A 288 11.99 14.12 22.53
N SER A 289 12.19 14.73 23.72
CA SER A 289 11.71 14.19 25.00
C SER A 289 10.18 14.16 25.12
N ASP A 290 9.45 14.98 24.35
CA ASP A 290 8.00 14.98 24.38
C ASP A 290 7.41 13.96 23.43
N GLU A 291 7.92 13.87 22.21
CA GLU A 291 7.43 12.91 21.20
C GLU A 291 8.57 12.49 20.26
N CYS A 292 8.61 11.18 19.96
CA CYS A 292 9.28 10.63 18.78
C CYS A 292 8.20 10.20 17.79
N ARG A 293 8.26 10.74 16.55
CA ARG A 293 7.19 10.51 15.57
C ARG A 293 7.73 10.34 14.17
N ALA A 294 7.11 9.40 13.43
CA ALA A 294 7.27 9.25 11.99
C ALA A 294 6.11 9.96 11.26
N TRP A 295 6.47 10.76 10.26
CA TRP A 295 5.53 11.55 9.48
C TRP A 295 5.50 11.05 8.04
N THR A 296 4.33 10.61 7.60
CA THR A 296 4.12 10.09 6.25
C THR A 296 4.00 11.22 5.23
N ILE A 297 4.82 11.16 4.20
CA ILE A 297 4.76 12.03 3.02
C ILE A 297 4.93 11.21 1.73
N LYS A 298 4.57 11.79 0.60
CA LYS A 298 4.89 11.21 -0.71
C LYS A 298 6.36 11.46 -1.04
N ASN A 299 7.01 10.50 -1.68
CA ASN A 299 8.34 10.70 -2.25
C ASN A 299 8.31 11.89 -3.22
N GLY A 300 9.34 12.74 -3.19
CA GLY A 300 9.37 13.99 -3.95
C GLY A 300 8.77 15.21 -3.23
N THR A 301 8.21 15.06 -2.02
CA THR A 301 7.69 16.17 -1.22
C THR A 301 8.82 17.09 -0.77
N LYS A 302 8.65 18.43 -0.94
CA LYS A 302 9.61 19.43 -0.48
C LYS A 302 9.43 19.77 1.00
N ALA A 303 10.47 20.33 1.61
CA ALA A 303 10.53 20.64 3.05
C ALA A 303 9.36 21.50 3.57
N PRO A 304 8.86 22.56 2.90
CA PRO A 304 7.71 23.32 3.38
C PRO A 304 6.43 22.49 3.48
N GLN A 305 6.13 21.67 2.44
CA GLN A 305 4.97 20.78 2.45
C GLN A 305 5.09 19.66 3.50
N ALA A 306 6.32 19.17 3.74
CA ALA A 306 6.58 18.22 4.82
C ALA A 306 6.34 18.87 6.19
N ALA A 307 6.79 20.11 6.42
CA ALA A 307 6.50 20.88 7.61
C ALA A 307 4.99 21.08 7.82
N GLY A 308 4.24 21.28 6.72
CA GLY A 308 2.79 21.37 6.70
C GLY A 308 2.05 20.13 7.21
N LYS A 309 2.70 18.96 7.16
CA LYS A 309 2.16 17.73 7.78
C LYS A 309 2.14 17.79 9.30
N ILE A 310 3.03 18.57 9.91
CA ILE A 310 3.05 18.81 11.35
C ILE A 310 1.96 19.79 11.70
N HIS A 311 1.97 20.97 11.06
CA HIS A 311 0.96 22.02 11.23
C HIS A 311 1.00 22.99 10.04
N SER A 312 -0.17 23.54 9.65
CA SER A 312 -0.27 24.49 8.55
C SER A 312 0.57 25.77 8.76
N ASP A 313 0.79 26.17 10.00
CA ASP A 313 1.63 27.32 10.32
C ASP A 313 3.09 27.07 10.02
N PHE A 314 3.56 25.83 10.16
CA PHE A 314 4.94 25.45 9.82
C PHE A 314 5.19 25.57 8.31
N GLU A 315 4.20 25.26 7.49
CA GLU A 315 4.29 25.46 6.03
C GLU A 315 4.30 26.95 5.67
N ARG A 316 3.35 27.72 6.22
CA ARG A 316 3.24 29.16 5.93
C ARG A 316 4.44 29.97 6.39
N GLY A 317 4.90 29.68 7.61
CA GLY A 317 6.02 30.39 8.25
C GLY A 317 7.38 29.75 7.99
N PHE A 318 7.50 28.76 7.07
CA PHE A 318 8.72 28.02 6.84
C PHE A 318 9.94 28.92 6.56
N ILE A 319 10.98 28.79 7.38
CA ILE A 319 12.26 29.47 7.19
C ILE A 319 13.28 28.51 6.60
N ARG A 320 13.57 27.42 7.31
CA ARG A 320 14.53 26.39 6.92
C ARG A 320 14.26 25.09 7.71
N ALA A 321 14.86 24.01 7.28
CA ALA A 321 14.89 22.74 8.00
C ALA A 321 16.32 22.41 8.41
N GLU A 322 16.53 22.00 9.66
CA GLU A 322 17.75 21.33 10.09
C GLU A 322 17.56 19.85 9.88
N VAL A 323 18.35 19.24 8.99
CA VAL A 323 18.16 17.88 8.52
C VAL A 323 19.42 17.06 8.73
N ILE A 324 19.27 15.87 9.25
CA ILE A 324 20.31 14.85 9.31
C ILE A 324 19.76 13.51 8.84
N ALA A 325 20.51 12.76 8.02
CA ALA A 325 20.15 11.40 7.70
C ALA A 325 20.22 10.52 8.95
N PHE A 326 19.26 9.60 9.10
CA PHE A 326 19.22 8.73 10.29
C PHE A 326 20.52 7.95 10.50
N ASP A 327 21.11 7.39 9.44
CA ASP A 327 22.34 6.61 9.53
C ASP A 327 23.52 7.45 10.03
N ASP A 328 23.62 8.70 9.59
CA ASP A 328 24.63 9.65 10.08
C ASP A 328 24.43 9.97 11.56
N LEU A 329 23.16 10.17 11.98
CA LEU A 329 22.83 10.41 13.38
C LEU A 329 23.18 9.19 14.24
N LYS A 330 22.80 7.99 13.79
CA LYS A 330 23.11 6.73 14.48
C LYS A 330 24.61 6.51 14.63
N ALA A 331 25.40 6.76 13.58
CA ALA A 331 26.84 6.64 13.60
C ALA A 331 27.52 7.68 14.53
N CYS A 332 26.90 8.84 14.73
CA CYS A 332 27.40 9.88 15.64
C CYS A 332 26.92 9.70 17.09
N GLY A 333 25.87 8.95 17.31
CA GLY A 333 25.22 8.70 18.59
C GLY A 333 24.38 9.88 19.12
N THR A 334 24.79 11.13 18.86
CA THR A 334 24.06 12.32 19.31
C THR A 334 24.03 13.42 18.23
N LEU A 335 22.99 14.27 18.28
CA LEU A 335 22.91 15.47 17.43
C LEU A 335 24.08 16.44 17.65
N ALA A 336 24.60 16.57 18.87
CA ALA A 336 25.75 17.42 19.18
C ALA A 336 26.99 16.94 18.43
N ASN A 337 27.29 15.66 18.47
CA ASN A 337 28.39 15.04 17.73
C ASN A 337 28.23 15.18 16.22
N ALA A 338 27.03 14.99 15.73
CA ALA A 338 26.69 15.12 14.30
C ALA A 338 26.91 16.59 13.83
N LYS A 339 26.49 17.55 14.64
CA LYS A 339 26.70 18.99 14.37
C LYS A 339 28.20 19.35 14.37
N ALA A 340 28.97 18.82 15.32
CA ALA A 340 30.42 19.03 15.38
C ALA A 340 31.16 18.47 14.14
N LYS A 341 30.62 17.38 13.55
CA LYS A 341 31.12 16.79 12.31
C LYS A 341 30.56 17.43 11.02
N GLY A 342 29.71 18.45 11.14
CA GLY A 342 29.10 19.13 9.98
C GLY A 342 28.06 18.32 9.22
N LEU A 343 27.50 17.26 9.81
CA LEU A 343 26.50 16.37 9.19
C LEU A 343 25.08 16.91 9.35
N LEU A 344 24.83 17.83 10.29
CA LEU A 344 23.55 18.52 10.41
C LEU A 344 23.48 19.63 9.36
N ARG A 345 22.67 19.42 8.34
CA ARG A 345 22.50 20.34 7.20
C ARG A 345 21.40 21.36 7.47
N SER A 346 21.57 22.55 6.93
CA SER A 346 20.52 23.58 6.90
C SER A 346 19.94 23.66 5.48
N GLU A 347 18.71 23.23 5.32
CA GLU A 347 18.05 23.06 4.02
C GLU A 347 16.94 24.10 3.83
N GLY A 348 16.83 24.63 2.61
CA GLY A 348 15.86 25.63 2.22
C GLY A 348 14.56 25.03 1.64
N LYS A 349 13.73 25.91 1.04
CA LYS A 349 12.39 25.56 0.51
C LYS A 349 12.41 24.53 -0.60
N GLU A 350 13.49 24.45 -1.37
CA GLU A 350 13.61 23.54 -2.52
C GLU A 350 14.12 22.14 -2.13
N TYR A 351 14.45 21.93 -0.88
CA TYR A 351 14.93 20.63 -0.41
C TYR A 351 13.83 19.57 -0.55
N VAL A 352 14.13 18.51 -1.29
CA VAL A 352 13.28 17.33 -1.42
C VAL A 352 13.60 16.36 -0.27
N MET A 353 12.60 16.09 0.55
CA MET A 353 12.72 15.20 1.70
C MET A 353 13.11 13.78 1.28
N LYS A 354 13.98 13.18 2.08
CA LYS A 354 14.39 11.77 1.90
C LYS A 354 13.81 10.89 3.01
N ASP A 355 13.63 9.61 2.68
CA ASP A 355 13.19 8.63 3.67
C ASP A 355 14.23 8.49 4.80
N GLY A 356 13.76 8.58 6.04
CA GLY A 356 14.62 8.54 7.23
C GLY A 356 15.33 9.86 7.58
N ASP A 357 15.02 10.97 6.93
CA ASP A 357 15.50 12.27 7.39
C ASP A 357 14.98 12.54 8.81
N VAL A 358 15.89 12.85 9.75
CA VAL A 358 15.54 13.36 11.07
C VAL A 358 15.59 14.87 11.03
N VAL A 359 14.47 15.54 11.34
CA VAL A 359 14.26 16.93 10.96
C VAL A 359 13.77 17.78 12.14
N ASN A 360 14.30 19.01 12.21
CA ASN A 360 13.76 20.09 13.00
C ASN A 360 13.43 21.27 12.07
N PHE A 361 12.14 21.62 11.96
CA PHE A 361 11.68 22.75 11.15
C PHE A 361 11.72 24.05 11.95
N LEU A 362 12.35 25.08 11.37
CA LEU A 362 12.31 26.43 11.89
C LEU A 362 11.31 27.26 11.08
N PHE A 363 10.42 27.90 11.80
CA PHE A 363 9.33 28.70 11.21
C PHE A 363 9.09 29.97 12.04
N ASN A 364 8.44 30.94 11.42
CA ASN A 364 7.98 32.16 12.08
C ASN A 364 6.56 32.49 11.54
N VAL A 365 5.61 32.70 12.45
CA VAL A 365 4.19 33.00 12.14
C VAL A 365 3.81 34.32 12.78
#